data_323707ebeacef42db252956281b33621
#
_entry.id   323707ebeacef42db252956281b33621
#
_cell.length_a   1.000
_cell.length_b   1.000
_cell.length_c   1.000
_cell.angle_alpha   90.00
_cell.angle_beta   90.00
_cell.angle_gamma   90.00
#
_symmetry.space_group_name_H-M   'P 1'
#
loop_
_entity.id
_entity.type
_entity.pdbx_description
1 polymer ?
#
loop_
_entity_poly.entity_id
_entity_poly.type
_entity_poly.pdbx_seq_one_letter_code
_entity_poly.pdbx_strand_id
1 'polypeptide(L)'
;MEDELWVVMEYLEGGALTDIVTNVRMTEEQIATVCKMCLKALAYLHSQGVIHRDIKSDSILLAADGNVKLSDFGFCAQVSTELPKRKSLVGTPYWMSPEVISRLPYGPEVDIWSLGILVIEMLEGEPPNFNDAPIGAMQQIKDGAAPALSPTTQASLQLTSFLDRVLVKEQEERDTAANLLKSTFIKVAPGSAAVRQLLQRTKVRGKIG
;
A
#
# COMPACT_ATOMS: atom_id res chain seq x y z
N MET A 1 -29.24 22.40 -13.76
CA MET A 1 -28.56 21.83 -12.57
C MET A 1 -27.53 20.90 -13.13
N GLU A 2 -26.27 21.21 -12.93
CA GLU A 2 -25.20 20.29 -13.30
C GLU A 2 -25.35 19.02 -12.44
N ASP A 3 -25.27 17.84 -13.05
CA ASP A 3 -25.38 16.57 -12.36
C ASP A 3 -24.07 16.34 -11.57
N GLU A 4 -24.02 16.82 -10.33
CA GLU A 4 -22.88 16.60 -9.42
C GLU A 4 -23.06 15.28 -8.67
N LEU A 5 -22.01 14.46 -8.65
CA LEU A 5 -21.95 13.25 -7.83
C LEU A 5 -21.38 13.62 -6.45
N TRP A 6 -22.17 13.45 -5.41
CA TRP A 6 -21.75 13.61 -4.01
C TRP A 6 -21.47 12.24 -3.38
N VAL A 7 -20.25 12.04 -2.87
CA VAL A 7 -19.89 10.86 -2.10
C VAL A 7 -19.81 11.25 -0.62
N VAL A 8 -20.70 10.70 0.20
CA VAL A 8 -20.72 10.92 1.66
C VAL A 8 -20.01 9.75 2.34
N MET A 9 -18.97 10.05 3.11
CA MET A 9 -18.17 9.05 3.80
C MET A 9 -17.85 9.47 5.23
N GLU A 10 -17.38 8.52 6.05
CA GLU A 10 -16.89 8.80 7.39
C GLU A 10 -15.69 9.77 7.35
N TYR A 11 -15.70 10.75 8.22
CA TYR A 11 -14.54 11.64 8.40
C TYR A 11 -13.51 10.97 9.32
N LEU A 12 -12.26 10.90 8.86
CA LEU A 12 -11.15 10.26 9.57
C LEU A 12 -10.16 11.34 10.03
N GLU A 13 -10.18 11.64 11.32
CA GLU A 13 -9.50 12.79 11.94
C GLU A 13 -7.96 12.67 11.97
N GLY A 14 -7.44 11.49 11.75
CA GLY A 14 -5.99 11.22 11.67
C GLY A 14 -5.37 11.60 10.32
N GLY A 15 -6.20 11.92 9.31
CA GLY A 15 -5.74 12.30 7.97
C GLY A 15 -5.17 11.14 7.16
N ALA A 16 -4.43 11.47 6.11
CA ALA A 16 -3.77 10.49 5.25
C ALA A 16 -2.47 9.97 5.88
N LEU A 17 -2.13 8.73 5.59
CA LEU A 17 -0.88 8.12 6.03
C LEU A 17 0.35 8.87 5.47
N THR A 18 0.22 9.50 4.31
CA THR A 18 1.26 10.34 3.68
C THR A 18 1.78 11.41 4.64
N ASP A 19 0.91 12.08 5.41
CA ASP A 19 1.30 13.10 6.37
C ASP A 19 2.20 12.55 7.49
N ILE A 20 2.06 11.26 7.78
CA ILE A 20 2.90 10.55 8.74
C ILE A 20 4.25 10.18 8.11
N VAL A 21 4.19 9.48 6.97
CA VAL A 21 5.36 8.90 6.29
C VAL A 21 6.41 9.96 5.94
N THR A 22 5.95 11.13 5.49
CA THR A 22 6.84 12.25 5.12
C THR A 22 7.51 12.92 6.32
N ASN A 23 6.92 12.83 7.52
CA ASN A 23 7.36 13.60 8.69
C ASN A 23 7.93 12.76 9.85
N VAL A 24 7.61 11.47 9.90
CA VAL A 24 7.94 10.62 11.05
C VAL A 24 8.41 9.24 10.58
N ARG A 25 9.52 8.76 11.15
CA ARG A 25 9.93 7.36 10.96
C ARG A 25 9.01 6.43 11.76
N MET A 26 8.41 5.47 11.08
CA MET A 26 7.55 4.45 11.68
C MET A 26 8.38 3.28 12.19
N THR A 27 7.93 2.68 13.31
CA THR A 27 8.50 1.40 13.76
C THR A 27 7.90 0.25 12.96
N GLU A 28 8.61 -0.88 12.90
CA GLU A 28 8.11 -2.07 12.21
C GLU A 28 6.76 -2.58 12.77
N GLU A 29 6.52 -2.43 14.07
CA GLU A 29 5.25 -2.77 14.70
C GLU A 29 4.09 -1.89 14.21
N GLN A 30 4.37 -0.59 14.00
CA GLN A 30 3.40 0.35 13.43
C GLN A 30 3.11 0.00 11.97
N ILE A 31 4.16 -0.28 11.19
CA ILE A 31 4.05 -0.71 9.79
C ILE A 31 3.27 -2.03 9.70
N ALA A 32 3.61 -3.02 10.53
CA ALA A 32 2.88 -4.29 10.59
C ALA A 32 1.39 -4.09 10.91
N THR A 33 1.08 -3.11 11.77
CA THR A 33 -0.32 -2.78 12.11
C THR A 33 -1.06 -2.18 10.93
N VAL A 34 -0.46 -1.22 10.22
CA VAL A 34 -1.04 -0.65 8.99
C VAL A 34 -1.24 -1.75 7.95
N CYS A 35 -0.20 -2.53 7.66
CA CYS A 35 -0.26 -3.64 6.71
C CYS A 35 -1.36 -4.65 7.06
N LYS A 36 -1.51 -5.01 8.34
CA LYS A 36 -2.55 -5.95 8.79
C LYS A 36 -3.95 -5.44 8.46
N MET A 37 -4.21 -4.14 8.67
CA MET A 37 -5.50 -3.54 8.39
C MET A 37 -5.74 -3.42 6.88
N CYS A 38 -4.74 -3.00 6.11
CA CYS A 38 -4.80 -2.98 4.64
C CYS A 38 -5.02 -4.38 4.06
N LEU A 39 -4.29 -5.40 4.53
CA LEU A 39 -4.46 -6.78 4.08
C LEU A 39 -5.84 -7.35 4.36
N LYS A 40 -6.47 -6.98 5.50
CA LYS A 40 -7.86 -7.37 5.78
C LYS A 40 -8.83 -6.75 4.77
N ALA A 41 -8.66 -5.47 4.46
CA ALA A 41 -9.48 -4.78 3.47
C ALA A 41 -9.26 -5.39 2.06
N LEU A 42 -8.00 -5.59 1.65
CA LEU A 42 -7.67 -6.21 0.37
C LEU A 42 -8.19 -7.65 0.26
N ALA A 43 -8.05 -8.47 1.32
CA ALA A 43 -8.58 -9.83 1.31
C ALA A 43 -10.10 -9.85 1.09
N TYR A 44 -10.82 -8.90 1.70
CA TYR A 44 -12.25 -8.75 1.48
C TYR A 44 -12.55 -8.30 0.04
N LEU A 45 -11.93 -7.22 -0.45
CA LEU A 45 -12.13 -6.73 -1.82
C LEU A 45 -11.85 -7.82 -2.85
N HIS A 46 -10.71 -8.49 -2.73
CA HIS A 46 -10.30 -9.54 -3.64
C HIS A 46 -11.28 -10.74 -3.62
N SER A 47 -11.86 -11.07 -2.45
CA SER A 47 -12.90 -12.10 -2.35
C SER A 47 -14.20 -11.72 -3.05
N GLN A 48 -14.45 -10.41 -3.22
CA GLN A 48 -15.58 -9.87 -3.98
C GLN A 48 -15.24 -9.59 -5.45
N GLY A 49 -14.06 -10.01 -5.91
CA GLY A 49 -13.60 -9.76 -7.28
C GLY A 49 -13.28 -8.29 -7.57
N VAL A 50 -12.96 -7.49 -6.55
CA VAL A 50 -12.61 -6.07 -6.69
C VAL A 50 -11.11 -5.89 -6.53
N ILE A 51 -10.48 -5.19 -7.49
CA ILE A 51 -9.07 -4.76 -7.46
C ILE A 51 -9.06 -3.26 -7.18
N HIS A 52 -8.26 -2.80 -6.22
CA HIS A 52 -8.16 -1.38 -5.84
C HIS A 52 -7.37 -0.56 -6.87
N ARG A 53 -6.17 -1.01 -7.24
CA ARG A 53 -5.27 -0.48 -8.27
C ARG A 53 -4.54 0.84 -7.95
N ASP A 54 -4.73 1.42 -6.76
CA ASP A 54 -4.00 2.64 -6.36
C ASP A 54 -3.68 2.62 -4.85
N ILE A 55 -3.04 1.54 -4.39
CA ILE A 55 -2.56 1.41 -3.00
C ILE A 55 -1.27 2.22 -2.84
N LYS A 56 -1.32 3.23 -1.98
CA LYS A 56 -0.23 4.14 -1.60
C LYS A 56 -0.59 4.82 -0.29
N SER A 57 0.32 5.58 0.31
CA SER A 57 0.06 6.26 1.60
C SER A 57 -1.12 7.25 1.53
N ASP A 58 -1.35 7.90 0.39
CA ASP A 58 -2.49 8.81 0.17
C ASP A 58 -3.85 8.09 0.25
N SER A 59 -3.90 6.83 -0.17
CA SER A 59 -5.12 6.01 -0.17
C SER A 59 -5.41 5.36 1.19
N ILE A 60 -4.58 5.62 2.21
CA ILE A 60 -4.73 5.08 3.56
C ILE A 60 -5.11 6.20 4.51
N LEU A 61 -6.29 6.10 5.12
CA LEU A 61 -6.77 7.07 6.08
C LEU A 61 -6.74 6.51 7.51
N LEU A 62 -6.46 7.40 8.46
CA LEU A 62 -6.26 7.08 9.85
C LEU A 62 -7.36 7.70 10.71
N ALA A 63 -7.99 6.90 11.56
CA ALA A 63 -8.93 7.38 12.56
C ALA A 63 -8.20 7.77 13.85
N ALA A 64 -8.77 8.67 14.64
CA ALA A 64 -8.20 9.13 15.91
C ALA A 64 -7.92 8.00 16.92
N ASP A 65 -8.69 6.92 16.86
CA ASP A 65 -8.53 5.73 17.70
C ASP A 65 -7.41 4.78 17.22
N GLY A 66 -6.76 5.11 16.08
CA GLY A 66 -5.71 4.33 15.45
C GLY A 66 -6.19 3.26 14.47
N ASN A 67 -7.48 3.23 14.15
CA ASN A 67 -7.96 2.40 13.06
C ASN A 67 -7.47 2.94 11.72
N VAL A 68 -7.21 2.02 10.79
CA VAL A 68 -6.70 2.30 9.44
C VAL A 68 -7.76 1.87 8.44
N LYS A 69 -8.08 2.74 7.50
CA LYS A 69 -9.07 2.47 6.46
C LYS A 69 -8.47 2.72 5.08
N LEU A 70 -8.82 1.84 4.15
CA LEU A 70 -8.54 2.00 2.74
C LEU A 70 -9.58 2.95 2.13
N SER A 71 -9.14 3.88 1.29
CA SER A 71 -9.95 4.90 0.63
C SER A 71 -9.54 5.05 -0.84
N ASP A 72 -10.13 6.00 -1.53
CA ASP A 72 -9.82 6.33 -2.92
C ASP A 72 -10.10 5.20 -3.91
N PHE A 73 -11.37 4.82 -3.99
CA PHE A 73 -11.87 3.74 -4.87
C PHE A 73 -12.08 4.18 -6.33
N GLY A 74 -11.59 5.38 -6.73
CA GLY A 74 -11.77 5.94 -8.07
C GLY A 74 -11.17 5.10 -9.20
N PHE A 75 -10.16 4.30 -8.90
CA PHE A 75 -9.50 3.42 -9.87
C PHE A 75 -9.92 1.94 -9.78
N CYS A 76 -10.84 1.56 -8.91
CA CYS A 76 -11.23 0.17 -8.72
C CYS A 76 -11.74 -0.49 -10.01
N ALA A 77 -11.54 -1.79 -10.12
CA ALA A 77 -12.07 -2.60 -11.19
C ALA A 77 -12.67 -3.89 -10.66
N GLN A 78 -13.80 -4.29 -11.25
CA GLN A 78 -14.41 -5.59 -11.01
C GLN A 78 -13.76 -6.62 -11.93
N VAL A 79 -13.41 -7.78 -11.39
CA VAL A 79 -13.08 -9.00 -12.12
C VAL A 79 -14.13 -10.07 -11.85
N SER A 80 -14.43 -10.89 -12.84
CA SER A 80 -15.44 -11.96 -12.77
C SER A 80 -14.91 -13.20 -13.49
N THR A 81 -15.68 -14.27 -13.45
CA THR A 81 -15.38 -15.49 -14.24
C THR A 81 -15.32 -15.23 -15.74
N GLU A 82 -16.15 -14.31 -16.26
CA GLU A 82 -16.19 -13.92 -17.68
C GLU A 82 -15.07 -12.96 -18.04
N LEU A 83 -14.62 -12.12 -17.09
CA LEU A 83 -13.54 -11.15 -17.26
C LEU A 83 -12.55 -11.23 -16.09
N PRO A 84 -11.71 -12.28 -16.03
CA PRO A 84 -10.87 -12.56 -14.87
C PRO A 84 -9.64 -11.67 -14.76
N LYS A 85 -9.26 -10.96 -15.81
CA LYS A 85 -8.06 -10.12 -15.88
C LYS A 85 -8.36 -8.75 -16.49
N ARG A 86 -7.59 -7.73 -16.07
CA ARG A 86 -7.58 -6.38 -16.63
C ARG A 86 -6.29 -6.11 -17.39
N LYS A 87 -6.24 -5.06 -18.24
CA LYS A 87 -5.05 -4.66 -19.03
C LYS A 87 -4.86 -3.14 -19.08
N SER A 88 -5.72 -2.38 -18.40
CA SER A 88 -5.64 -0.91 -18.38
C SER A 88 -4.40 -0.44 -17.61
N LEU A 89 -3.70 0.56 -18.15
CA LEU A 89 -2.62 1.25 -17.42
C LEU A 89 -3.26 2.28 -16.48
N VAL A 90 -3.42 1.92 -15.22
CA VAL A 90 -4.09 2.73 -14.19
C VAL A 90 -3.35 2.59 -12.87
N GLY A 91 -3.27 3.67 -12.11
CA GLY A 91 -2.61 3.76 -10.81
C GLY A 91 -1.57 4.88 -10.79
N THR A 92 -0.82 5.00 -9.70
CA THR A 92 0.26 5.98 -9.52
C THR A 92 1.61 5.34 -9.89
N PRO A 93 2.41 5.91 -10.80
CA PRO A 93 3.56 5.26 -11.45
C PRO A 93 4.49 4.49 -10.52
N TYR A 94 4.93 5.08 -9.41
CA TYR A 94 5.94 4.50 -8.50
C TYR A 94 5.44 3.27 -7.73
N TRP A 95 4.11 3.12 -7.57
CA TRP A 95 3.46 1.99 -6.87
C TRP A 95 2.93 0.92 -7.82
N MET A 96 2.96 1.18 -9.15
CA MET A 96 2.49 0.20 -10.15
C MET A 96 3.35 -1.05 -10.19
N SER A 97 2.70 -2.19 -10.41
CA SER A 97 3.39 -3.45 -10.65
C SER A 97 3.92 -3.56 -12.09
N PRO A 98 4.95 -4.39 -12.35
CA PRO A 98 5.54 -4.57 -13.68
C PRO A 98 4.52 -4.96 -14.75
N GLU A 99 3.57 -5.84 -14.42
CA GLU A 99 2.52 -6.30 -15.35
C GLU A 99 1.53 -5.21 -15.71
N VAL A 100 1.19 -4.27 -14.78
CA VAL A 100 0.35 -3.09 -15.09
C VAL A 100 1.07 -2.18 -16.07
N ILE A 101 2.34 -1.86 -15.80
CA ILE A 101 3.16 -1.01 -16.66
C ILE A 101 3.31 -1.62 -18.06
N SER A 102 3.48 -2.94 -18.13
CA SER A 102 3.61 -3.69 -19.38
C SER A 102 2.27 -3.94 -20.09
N ARG A 103 1.14 -3.53 -19.51
CA ARG A 103 -0.23 -3.79 -20.01
C ARG A 103 -0.52 -5.27 -20.24
N LEU A 104 0.11 -6.14 -19.46
CA LEU A 104 -0.20 -7.57 -19.44
C LEU A 104 -1.54 -7.82 -18.72
N PRO A 105 -2.18 -8.98 -18.91
CA PRO A 105 -3.36 -9.33 -18.14
C PRO A 105 -3.02 -9.44 -16.66
N TYR A 106 -3.73 -8.71 -15.79
CA TYR A 106 -3.51 -8.69 -14.35
C TYR A 106 -4.80 -8.84 -13.55
N GLY A 107 -4.68 -9.23 -12.30
CA GLY A 107 -5.74 -9.40 -11.32
C GLY A 107 -5.40 -8.77 -9.96
N PRO A 108 -5.92 -9.33 -8.85
CA PRO A 108 -5.74 -8.81 -7.49
C PRO A 108 -4.29 -8.73 -7.01
N GLU A 109 -3.39 -9.50 -7.61
CA GLU A 109 -1.97 -9.55 -7.29
C GLU A 109 -1.26 -8.19 -7.44
N VAL A 110 -1.80 -7.26 -8.23
CA VAL A 110 -1.24 -5.91 -8.41
C VAL A 110 -1.33 -5.07 -7.13
N ASP A 111 -2.40 -5.24 -6.34
CA ASP A 111 -2.57 -4.55 -5.06
C ASP A 111 -1.55 -5.03 -4.02
N ILE A 112 -1.13 -6.30 -4.10
CA ILE A 112 -0.11 -6.87 -3.22
C ILE A 112 1.26 -6.27 -3.52
N TRP A 113 1.62 -6.11 -4.80
CA TRP A 113 2.83 -5.39 -5.17
C TRP A 113 2.82 -3.95 -4.63
N SER A 114 1.74 -3.21 -4.88
CA SER A 114 1.60 -1.83 -4.40
C SER A 114 1.68 -1.72 -2.87
N LEU A 115 1.14 -2.72 -2.14
CA LEU A 115 1.32 -2.82 -0.69
C LEU A 115 2.79 -3.01 -0.30
N GLY A 116 3.57 -3.78 -1.06
CA GLY A 116 5.01 -3.92 -0.84
C GLY A 116 5.76 -2.60 -1.01
N ILE A 117 5.41 -1.84 -2.05
CA ILE A 117 5.97 -0.48 -2.25
C ILE A 117 5.56 0.46 -1.11
N LEU A 118 4.30 0.39 -0.63
CA LEU A 118 3.85 1.15 0.54
C LEU A 118 4.66 0.79 1.81
N VAL A 119 5.08 -0.45 1.98
CA VAL A 119 5.95 -0.85 3.10
C VAL A 119 7.31 -0.15 3.00
N ILE A 120 7.93 -0.12 1.82
CA ILE A 120 9.18 0.62 1.60
C ILE A 120 8.97 2.12 1.87
N GLU A 121 7.89 2.69 1.36
CA GLU A 121 7.50 4.08 1.58
C GLU A 121 7.37 4.40 3.09
N MET A 122 6.71 3.55 3.89
CA MET A 122 6.59 3.73 5.34
C MET A 122 7.93 3.65 6.08
N LEU A 123 8.88 2.86 5.57
CA LEU A 123 10.22 2.72 6.16
C LEU A 123 11.15 3.87 5.79
N GLU A 124 11.13 4.26 4.51
CA GLU A 124 12.14 5.15 3.92
C GLU A 124 11.64 6.59 3.74
N GLY A 125 10.30 6.80 3.82
CA GLY A 125 9.65 8.11 3.67
C GLY A 125 9.18 8.40 2.25
N GLU A 126 9.62 7.62 1.26
CA GLU A 126 9.24 7.72 -0.14
C GLU A 126 9.32 6.35 -0.83
N PRO A 127 8.58 6.11 -1.92
CA PRO A 127 8.67 4.87 -2.68
C PRO A 127 9.99 4.81 -3.46
N PRO A 128 10.43 3.62 -3.92
CA PRO A 128 11.58 3.47 -4.80
C PRO A 128 11.44 4.31 -6.07
N ASN A 129 12.56 4.85 -6.55
CA ASN A 129 12.65 5.67 -7.78
C ASN A 129 11.85 6.98 -7.75
N PHE A 130 11.46 7.46 -6.56
CA PHE A 130 10.59 8.64 -6.41
C PHE A 130 11.20 9.93 -7.01
N ASN A 131 12.53 10.03 -7.03
CA ASN A 131 13.26 11.16 -7.57
C ASN A 131 13.42 11.12 -9.11
N ASP A 132 13.03 10.02 -9.75
CA ASP A 132 13.05 9.87 -11.19
C ASP A 132 11.76 10.42 -11.83
N ALA A 133 11.86 10.84 -13.10
CA ALA A 133 10.66 11.16 -13.86
C ALA A 133 9.73 9.91 -13.95
N PRO A 134 8.40 10.08 -13.90
CA PRO A 134 7.47 8.94 -13.84
C PRO A 134 7.69 7.88 -14.93
N ILE A 135 8.03 8.31 -16.16
CA ILE A 135 8.32 7.39 -17.27
C ILE A 135 9.61 6.59 -17.00
N GLY A 136 10.65 7.24 -16.46
CA GLY A 136 11.91 6.58 -16.09
C GLY A 136 11.70 5.56 -14.96
N ALA A 137 10.96 5.94 -13.93
CA ALA A 137 10.60 5.05 -12.83
C ALA A 137 9.83 3.81 -13.32
N MET A 138 8.83 3.99 -14.19
CA MET A 138 8.10 2.87 -14.80
C MET A 138 9.02 1.95 -15.61
N GLN A 139 9.98 2.51 -16.36
CA GLN A 139 10.95 1.70 -17.11
C GLN A 139 11.82 0.85 -16.17
N GLN A 140 12.29 1.43 -15.06
CA GLN A 140 13.08 0.69 -14.06
C GLN A 140 12.26 -0.39 -13.37
N ILE A 141 10.99 -0.13 -13.01
CA ILE A 141 10.09 -1.14 -12.42
C ILE A 141 9.87 -2.30 -13.39
N LYS A 142 9.66 -2.00 -14.67
CA LYS A 142 9.43 -3.01 -15.69
C LYS A 142 10.65 -3.88 -15.94
N ASP A 143 11.80 -3.26 -16.22
CA ASP A 143 13.00 -3.95 -16.75
C ASP A 143 14.04 -4.28 -15.68
N GLY A 144 14.04 -3.58 -14.55
CA GLY A 144 14.97 -3.75 -13.44
C GLY A 144 14.66 -4.97 -12.55
N ALA A 145 15.46 -5.15 -11.53
CA ALA A 145 15.20 -6.10 -10.45
C ALA A 145 13.98 -5.67 -9.61
N ALA A 146 13.43 -6.60 -8.83
CA ALA A 146 12.42 -6.25 -7.83
C ALA A 146 13.00 -5.20 -6.85
N PRO A 147 12.19 -4.21 -6.42
CA PRO A 147 12.63 -3.21 -5.45
C PRO A 147 13.08 -3.85 -4.14
N ALA A 148 14.15 -3.31 -3.57
CA ALA A 148 14.67 -3.71 -2.26
C ALA A 148 14.85 -2.46 -1.39
N LEU A 149 14.96 -2.68 -0.07
CA LEU A 149 15.29 -1.62 0.87
C LEU A 149 16.69 -1.04 0.55
N SER A 150 16.85 0.25 0.83
CA SER A 150 18.17 0.89 0.78
C SER A 150 19.17 0.13 1.65
N PRO A 151 20.44 -0.01 1.25
CA PRO A 151 21.47 -0.69 2.06
C PRO A 151 21.67 -0.10 3.46
N THR A 152 21.23 1.14 3.67
CA THR A 152 21.30 1.83 4.96
C THR A 152 20.08 1.59 5.83
N THR A 153 19.01 1.06 5.28
CA THR A 153 17.76 0.78 6.02
C THR A 153 17.89 -0.54 6.76
N GLN A 154 17.85 -0.45 8.10
CA GLN A 154 17.81 -1.64 8.94
C GLN A 154 16.40 -2.19 9.00
N ALA A 155 16.26 -3.48 8.74
CA ALA A 155 14.98 -4.20 8.80
C ALA A 155 15.16 -5.58 9.43
N SER A 156 14.15 -6.03 10.15
CA SER A 156 14.13 -7.38 10.72
C SER A 156 13.99 -8.45 9.63
N LEU A 157 14.42 -9.67 9.95
CA LEU A 157 14.23 -10.82 9.06
C LEU A 157 12.73 -11.06 8.75
N GLN A 158 11.83 -10.76 9.69
CA GLN A 158 10.40 -10.90 9.48
C GLN A 158 9.88 -9.94 8.42
N LEU A 159 10.34 -8.67 8.46
CA LEU A 159 9.97 -7.67 7.48
C LEU A 159 10.56 -7.97 6.10
N THR A 160 11.84 -8.30 6.02
CA THR A 160 12.47 -8.65 4.72
C THR A 160 11.83 -9.87 4.10
N SER A 161 11.58 -10.94 4.87
CA SER A 161 10.84 -12.11 4.39
C SER A 161 9.40 -11.79 3.96
N PHE A 162 8.76 -10.78 4.54
CA PHE A 162 7.47 -10.31 4.08
C PHE A 162 7.60 -9.61 2.72
N LEU A 163 8.57 -8.71 2.55
CA LEU A 163 8.85 -8.03 1.28
C LEU A 163 9.18 -9.02 0.16
N ASP A 164 9.95 -10.07 0.43
CA ASP A 164 10.29 -11.12 -0.54
C ASP A 164 9.06 -11.88 -1.07
N ARG A 165 7.94 -11.86 -0.34
CA ARG A 165 6.68 -12.51 -0.74
C ARG A 165 5.73 -11.59 -1.49
N VAL A 166 5.85 -10.27 -1.30
CA VAL A 166 4.96 -9.28 -1.91
C VAL A 166 5.55 -8.60 -3.15
N LEU A 167 6.89 -8.44 -3.21
CA LEU A 167 7.60 -7.83 -4.33
C LEU A 167 8.18 -8.88 -5.29
N VAL A 168 7.41 -9.91 -5.58
CA VAL A 168 7.72 -10.92 -6.60
C VAL A 168 7.28 -10.41 -7.97
N LYS A 169 8.19 -10.42 -8.97
CA LYS A 169 7.87 -9.92 -10.31
C LYS A 169 6.88 -10.82 -11.04
N GLU A 170 7.03 -12.13 -10.89
CA GLU A 170 6.09 -13.10 -11.45
C GLU A 170 4.78 -13.07 -10.67
N GLN A 171 3.73 -12.52 -11.30
CA GLN A 171 2.44 -12.25 -10.63
C GLN A 171 1.81 -13.53 -10.05
N GLU A 172 2.00 -14.68 -10.70
CA GLU A 172 1.47 -15.99 -10.30
C GLU A 172 2.15 -16.54 -9.03
N GLU A 173 3.39 -16.12 -8.75
CA GLU A 173 4.16 -16.52 -7.58
C GLU A 173 3.97 -15.53 -6.41
N ARG A 174 3.38 -14.35 -6.69
CA ARG A 174 3.11 -13.34 -5.67
C ARG A 174 2.02 -13.82 -4.73
N ASP A 175 2.24 -13.65 -3.44
CA ASP A 175 1.36 -14.15 -2.41
C ASP A 175 0.00 -13.40 -2.38
N THR A 176 -1.02 -14.02 -1.80
CA THR A 176 -2.34 -13.42 -1.65
C THR A 176 -2.47 -12.65 -0.33
N ALA A 177 -3.40 -11.69 -0.27
CA ALA A 177 -3.70 -10.94 0.97
C ALA A 177 -4.07 -11.88 2.13
N ALA A 178 -4.86 -12.92 1.86
CA ALA A 178 -5.28 -13.91 2.86
C ALA A 178 -4.10 -14.74 3.42
N ASN A 179 -3.12 -15.07 2.60
CA ASN A 179 -1.92 -15.79 3.03
C ASN A 179 -0.97 -14.88 3.80
N LEU A 180 -0.79 -13.64 3.35
CA LEU A 180 0.08 -12.65 3.98
C LEU A 180 -0.41 -12.30 5.40
N LEU A 181 -1.70 -12.32 5.68
CA LEU A 181 -2.26 -12.14 7.03
C LEU A 181 -1.73 -13.18 8.05
N LYS A 182 -1.24 -14.33 7.57
CA LYS A 182 -0.67 -15.41 8.41
C LYS A 182 0.83 -15.28 8.61
N SER A 183 1.50 -14.31 7.95
CA SER A 183 2.96 -14.13 8.02
C SER A 183 3.43 -13.75 9.43
N THR A 184 4.69 -14.07 9.74
CA THR A 184 5.31 -13.75 11.03
C THR A 184 5.39 -12.23 11.26
N PHE A 185 5.67 -11.46 10.22
CA PHE A 185 5.67 -10.00 10.27
C PHE A 185 4.32 -9.42 10.69
N ILE A 186 3.22 -9.92 10.15
CA ILE A 186 1.86 -9.43 10.48
C ILE A 186 1.41 -9.87 11.89
N LYS A 187 1.96 -10.98 12.42
CA LYS A 187 1.65 -11.45 13.77
C LYS A 187 2.20 -10.56 14.88
N VAL A 188 3.28 -9.79 14.63
CA VAL A 188 3.84 -8.86 15.63
C VAL A 188 3.07 -7.55 15.74
N ALA A 189 2.05 -7.32 14.88
CA ALA A 189 1.23 -6.12 14.90
C ALA A 189 0.43 -5.99 16.20
N PRO A 190 0.71 -4.99 17.06
CA PRO A 190 0.05 -4.83 18.36
C PRO A 190 -1.37 -4.28 18.27
N GLY A 191 -1.78 -3.82 17.08
CA GLY A 191 -3.11 -3.28 16.81
C GLY A 191 -3.16 -1.74 16.85
N SER A 192 -4.40 -1.19 16.81
CA SER A 192 -4.66 0.26 16.62
C SER A 192 -3.95 1.17 17.64
N ALA A 193 -3.64 0.67 18.83
CA ALA A 193 -2.91 1.44 19.84
C ALA A 193 -1.55 1.96 19.35
N ALA A 194 -0.83 1.19 18.53
CA ALA A 194 0.45 1.61 17.95
C ALA A 194 0.30 2.79 16.97
N VAL A 195 -0.75 2.75 16.14
CA VAL A 195 -1.07 3.83 15.20
C VAL A 195 -1.56 5.07 15.95
N ARG A 196 -2.36 4.91 17.00
CA ARG A 196 -2.80 6.02 17.85
C ARG A 196 -1.61 6.74 18.51
N GLN A 197 -0.61 6.02 19.01
CA GLN A 197 0.62 6.61 19.55
C GLN A 197 1.40 7.39 18.47
N LEU A 198 1.44 6.87 17.25
CA LEU A 198 2.06 7.55 16.11
C LEU A 198 1.38 8.89 15.82
N LEU A 199 0.04 8.91 15.75
CA LEU A 199 -0.75 10.14 15.56
C LEU A 199 -0.52 11.19 16.65
N GLN A 200 -0.38 10.77 17.91
CA GLN A 200 -0.07 11.67 19.01
C GLN A 200 1.30 12.35 18.86
N ARG A 201 2.32 11.59 18.42
CA ARG A 201 3.68 12.12 18.18
C ARG A 201 3.68 13.16 17.03
N THR A 202 2.92 12.92 15.99
CA THR A 202 2.82 13.83 14.84
C THR A 202 2.14 15.15 15.21
N LYS A 203 1.04 15.09 15.98
CA LYS A 203 0.34 16.31 16.47
C LYS A 203 1.21 17.17 17.38
N VAL A 204 2.11 16.58 18.16
CA VAL A 204 3.04 17.31 19.02
C VAL A 204 4.11 18.02 18.19
N ARG A 205 4.64 17.40 17.14
CA ARG A 205 5.63 18.03 16.24
C ARG A 205 5.05 19.15 15.41
N GLY A 206 3.82 19.03 14.90
CA GLY A 206 3.14 20.08 14.13
C GLY A 206 2.72 21.30 14.95
N LYS A 207 2.83 21.28 16.29
CA LYS A 207 2.59 22.44 17.18
C LYS A 207 3.87 23.21 17.54
N ILE A 208 5.04 22.73 17.13
CA ILE A 208 6.36 23.32 17.44
C ILE A 208 6.93 24.04 16.18
N GLY A 209 6.27 24.02 15.06
CA GLY A 209 6.52 24.79 13.84
C GLY A 209 5.38 25.76 13.58
#